data_2890282eedcd482cf8426e671fde416b
#
_entry.id   2890282eedcd482cf8426e671fde416b
#
_cell.length_a   1.000
_cell.length_b   1.000
_cell.length_c   1.000
_cell.angle_alpha   90.00
_cell.angle_beta   90.00
_cell.angle_gamma   90.00
#
_symmetry.space_group_name_H-M   'P 1'
#
loop_
_entity.id
_entity.type
_entity.pdbx_description
1 polymer ?
#
loop_
_entity_poly.entity_id
_entity_poly.type
_entity_poly.pdbx_seq_one_letter_code
_entity_poly.pdbx_strand_id
1 'polypeptide(L)'
;YKCIPDDRRLPVFLIPYEIKRIGFKKKLVNKYITFKYSNWDSKHPEGRMVQNIGNVDKLDNFYEYQLYCKSLNASIQGFNRATSNSLKSKSHNEFIELIMNKYSNMNDRRDDNIFTIDGEGCMDYDDAIGIIKNNDKTVLSIYISNVTVWIEYLNLWKSFSRRISTIYLPDRKRPMLPT
;
A
#
# COMPACT_ATOMS: atom_id res chain seq x y z
N TYR A 1 -19.63 20.93 -14.48
CA TYR A 1 -18.22 21.03 -14.86
C TYR A 1 -17.89 20.14 -16.04
N LYS A 2 -16.99 20.60 -16.91
CA LYS A 2 -16.39 19.76 -17.95
C LYS A 2 -15.31 18.89 -17.32
N CYS A 3 -15.42 17.58 -17.50
CA CYS A 3 -14.44 16.60 -17.05
C CYS A 3 -13.75 16.00 -18.28
N ILE A 4 -12.43 16.09 -18.33
CA ILE A 4 -11.60 15.48 -19.37
C ILE A 4 -11.10 14.15 -18.80
N PRO A 5 -11.52 12.99 -19.38
CA PRO A 5 -11.02 11.68 -18.95
C PRO A 5 -9.52 11.54 -19.17
N ASP A 6 -8.87 10.69 -18.38
CA ASP A 6 -7.45 10.32 -18.59
C ASP A 6 -7.26 9.58 -19.92
N ASP A 7 -8.19 8.69 -20.27
CA ASP A 7 -8.22 8.07 -21.59
C ASP A 7 -8.74 9.06 -22.65
N ARG A 8 -7.83 9.57 -23.46
CA ARG A 8 -8.12 10.57 -24.52
C ARG A 8 -9.04 10.06 -25.64
N ARG A 9 -9.34 8.76 -25.69
CA ARG A 9 -10.32 8.17 -26.64
C ARG A 9 -11.75 8.44 -26.19
N LEU A 10 -11.96 8.77 -24.92
CA LEU A 10 -13.27 9.10 -24.37
C LEU A 10 -13.60 10.58 -24.60
N PRO A 11 -14.89 10.90 -24.81
CA PRO A 11 -15.34 12.29 -24.95
C PRO A 11 -15.24 13.05 -23.62
N VAL A 12 -15.38 14.36 -23.68
CA VAL A 12 -15.55 15.20 -22.49
C VAL A 12 -16.90 14.93 -21.85
N PHE A 13 -16.92 14.71 -20.55
CA PHE A 13 -18.13 14.50 -19.76
C PHE A 13 -18.59 15.78 -19.07
N LEU A 14 -19.90 15.88 -18.86
CA LEU A 14 -20.51 16.89 -18.00
C LEU A 14 -20.80 16.27 -16.63
N ILE A 15 -20.23 16.86 -15.60
CA ILE A 15 -20.41 16.40 -14.22
C ILE A 15 -21.12 17.52 -13.44
N PRO A 16 -22.33 17.29 -12.93
CA PRO A 16 -23.00 18.24 -12.03
C PRO A 16 -22.16 18.48 -10.79
N TYR A 17 -22.01 19.72 -10.40
CA TYR A 17 -21.26 20.10 -9.21
C TYR A 17 -21.86 21.34 -8.56
N GLU A 18 -22.28 21.23 -7.32
CA GLU A 18 -22.76 22.36 -6.55
C GLU A 18 -21.57 23.13 -5.96
N ILE A 19 -21.47 24.39 -6.31
CA ILE A 19 -20.49 25.28 -5.72
C ILE A 19 -21.06 25.75 -4.36
N LYS A 20 -20.60 25.17 -3.28
CA LYS A 20 -20.82 25.75 -1.96
C LYS A 20 -20.14 27.14 -1.94
N ARG A 21 -20.92 28.18 -1.68
CA ARG A 21 -20.40 29.55 -1.57
C ARG A 21 -19.45 29.62 -0.37
N ILE A 22 -18.15 29.63 -0.62
CA ILE A 22 -17.11 29.83 0.39
C ILE A 22 -16.48 31.19 0.13
N GLY A 23 -16.97 32.23 0.81
CA GLY A 23 -16.39 33.58 0.83
C GLY A 23 -16.40 34.34 -0.50
N PHE A 24 -15.76 35.51 -0.51
CA PHE A 24 -15.76 36.48 -1.62
C PHE A 24 -14.84 36.13 -2.80
N LYS A 25 -13.93 35.15 -2.68
CA LYS A 25 -12.98 34.79 -3.73
C LYS A 25 -13.32 33.41 -4.31
N LYS A 26 -13.98 33.39 -5.47
CA LYS A 26 -14.14 32.18 -6.29
C LYS A 26 -12.93 31.99 -7.18
N LYS A 27 -11.86 31.39 -6.70
CA LYS A 27 -10.83 30.89 -7.59
C LYS A 27 -11.26 29.50 -8.10
N LEU A 28 -11.64 29.41 -9.39
CA LEU A 28 -11.88 28.14 -10.05
C LEU A 28 -10.53 27.45 -10.27
N VAL A 29 -10.30 26.38 -9.54
CA VAL A 29 -9.10 25.55 -9.66
C VAL A 29 -9.50 24.21 -10.26
N ASN A 30 -8.75 23.76 -11.26
CA ASN A 30 -8.94 22.42 -11.82
C ASN A 30 -8.68 21.35 -10.74
N LYS A 31 -9.43 20.25 -10.82
CA LYS A 31 -9.36 19.18 -9.85
C LYS A 31 -9.26 17.81 -10.52
N TYR A 32 -8.55 16.91 -9.88
CA TYR A 32 -8.66 15.49 -10.16
C TYR A 32 -9.90 14.94 -9.47
N ILE A 33 -10.72 14.21 -10.21
CA ILE A 33 -11.94 13.57 -9.69
C ILE A 33 -12.05 12.15 -10.23
N THR A 34 -12.79 11.31 -9.52
CA THR A 34 -13.33 10.06 -10.08
C THR A 34 -14.82 10.22 -10.30
N PHE A 35 -15.34 9.66 -11.39
CA PHE A 35 -16.76 9.72 -11.72
C PHE A 35 -17.22 8.40 -12.34
N LYS A 36 -18.55 8.20 -12.35
CA LYS A 36 -19.22 7.11 -13.06
C LYS A 36 -20.06 7.70 -14.17
N TYR A 37 -20.09 7.04 -15.32
CA TYR A 37 -21.01 7.34 -16.40
C TYR A 37 -22.47 7.26 -15.91
N SER A 38 -23.33 8.15 -16.37
CA SER A 38 -24.76 8.16 -16.11
C SER A 38 -25.57 7.92 -17.37
N ASN A 39 -25.54 8.84 -18.31
CA ASN A 39 -26.31 8.81 -19.56
C ASN A 39 -25.64 9.62 -20.66
N TRP A 40 -26.15 9.46 -21.90
CA TRP A 40 -25.69 10.24 -23.05
C TRP A 40 -26.87 10.61 -23.94
N ASP A 41 -27.63 11.63 -23.54
CA ASP A 41 -28.83 12.09 -24.25
C ASP A 41 -28.61 13.43 -24.96
N SER A 42 -27.42 14.03 -24.82
CA SER A 42 -27.07 15.32 -25.40
C SER A 42 -25.71 15.28 -26.12
N LYS A 43 -25.19 16.44 -26.52
CA LYS A 43 -23.88 16.55 -27.18
C LYS A 43 -22.73 15.93 -26.39
N HIS A 44 -22.79 15.97 -25.07
CA HIS A 44 -21.77 15.40 -24.18
C HIS A 44 -22.40 14.37 -23.25
N PRO A 45 -21.71 13.25 -23.00
CA PRO A 45 -22.16 12.31 -21.99
C PRO A 45 -22.12 12.94 -20.61
N GLU A 46 -22.99 12.47 -19.73
CA GLU A 46 -23.08 12.91 -18.35
C GLU A 46 -22.50 11.85 -17.41
N GLY A 47 -22.00 12.31 -16.29
CA GLY A 47 -21.51 11.45 -15.24
C GLY A 47 -21.80 11.99 -13.85
N ARG A 48 -21.69 11.12 -12.87
CA ARG A 48 -21.84 11.47 -11.47
C ARG A 48 -20.48 11.37 -10.77
N MET A 49 -20.09 12.45 -10.11
CA MET A 49 -18.85 12.46 -9.31
C MET A 49 -18.94 11.43 -8.20
N VAL A 50 -17.89 10.61 -8.08
CA VAL A 50 -17.72 9.62 -6.99
C VAL A 50 -16.84 10.20 -5.90
N GLN A 51 -15.69 10.76 -6.29
CA GLN A 51 -14.73 11.32 -5.36
C GLN A 51 -14.04 12.55 -5.94
N ASN A 52 -13.79 13.53 -5.10
CA ASN A 52 -12.92 14.65 -5.39
C ASN A 52 -11.54 14.35 -4.78
N ILE A 53 -10.54 14.08 -5.62
CA ILE A 53 -9.17 13.79 -5.19
C ILE A 53 -8.49 15.07 -4.70
N GLY A 54 -8.70 16.19 -5.42
CA GLY A 54 -8.17 17.47 -5.02
C GLY A 54 -7.67 18.32 -6.18
N ASN A 55 -7.05 19.45 -5.85
CA ASN A 55 -6.55 20.42 -6.84
C ASN A 55 -5.37 19.88 -7.63
N VAL A 56 -5.31 20.17 -8.93
CA VAL A 56 -4.24 19.69 -9.84
C VAL A 56 -2.86 20.32 -9.53
N ASP A 57 -2.82 21.46 -8.84
CA ASP A 57 -1.60 22.16 -8.44
C ASP A 57 -0.92 21.58 -7.19
N LYS A 58 -1.47 20.49 -6.61
CA LYS A 58 -0.92 19.81 -5.44
C LYS A 58 -0.30 18.47 -5.83
N LEU A 59 1.00 18.32 -5.55
CA LEU A 59 1.76 17.09 -5.84
C LEU A 59 1.12 15.84 -5.23
N ASP A 60 0.65 15.93 -3.99
CA ASP A 60 -0.04 14.82 -3.32
C ASP A 60 -1.27 14.34 -4.10
N ASN A 61 -2.06 15.29 -4.64
CA ASN A 61 -3.24 14.95 -5.43
C ASN A 61 -2.87 14.35 -6.79
N PHE A 62 -1.73 14.77 -7.35
CA PHE A 62 -1.19 14.16 -8.56
C PHE A 62 -0.77 12.70 -8.31
N TYR A 63 -0.12 12.41 -7.18
CA TYR A 63 0.20 11.03 -6.82
C TYR A 63 -1.07 10.18 -6.66
N GLU A 64 -2.08 10.67 -5.94
CA GLU A 64 -3.36 9.96 -5.81
C GLU A 64 -4.01 9.71 -7.18
N TYR A 65 -4.03 10.72 -8.06
CA TYR A 65 -4.53 10.57 -9.41
C TYR A 65 -3.78 9.47 -10.18
N GLN A 66 -2.45 9.47 -10.16
CA GLN A 66 -1.64 8.43 -10.81
C GLN A 66 -1.92 7.03 -10.25
N LEU A 67 -2.10 6.92 -8.93
CA LEU A 67 -2.45 5.65 -8.29
C LEU A 67 -3.82 5.13 -8.74
N TYR A 68 -4.80 6.01 -8.92
CA TYR A 68 -6.09 5.64 -9.51
C TYR A 68 -5.94 5.16 -10.96
N CYS A 69 -5.21 5.90 -11.81
CA CYS A 69 -4.98 5.53 -13.20
C CYS A 69 -4.28 4.17 -13.35
N LYS A 70 -3.44 3.80 -12.38
CA LYS A 70 -2.71 2.52 -12.36
C LYS A 70 -3.40 1.42 -11.55
N SER A 71 -4.59 1.68 -11.00
CA SER A 71 -5.31 0.74 -10.11
C SER A 71 -4.52 0.36 -8.85
N LEU A 72 -3.66 1.26 -8.37
CA LEU A 72 -2.78 1.08 -7.21
C LEU A 72 -3.26 1.84 -5.96
N ASN A 73 -4.47 2.36 -5.97
CA ASN A 73 -5.02 3.22 -4.92
C ASN A 73 -5.57 2.45 -3.69
N ALA A 74 -5.27 1.16 -3.55
CA ALA A 74 -5.74 0.37 -2.42
C ALA A 74 -5.18 0.88 -1.09
N SER A 75 -6.06 1.10 -0.10
CA SER A 75 -5.69 1.54 1.24
C SER A 75 -5.26 0.36 2.11
N ILE A 76 -4.25 0.56 2.97
CA ILE A 76 -3.83 -0.40 4.00
C ILE A 76 -4.24 0.03 5.42
N GLN A 77 -5.02 1.11 5.58
CA GLN A 77 -5.35 1.65 6.92
C GLN A 77 -6.07 0.63 7.81
N GLY A 78 -7.00 -0.15 7.26
CA GLY A 78 -7.68 -1.21 8.00
C GLY A 78 -6.72 -2.29 8.48
N PHE A 79 -5.80 -2.70 7.61
CA PHE A 79 -4.77 -3.68 7.91
C PHE A 79 -3.78 -3.16 8.97
N ASN A 80 -3.27 -1.93 8.82
CA ASN A 80 -2.40 -1.30 9.82
C ASN A 80 -3.07 -1.25 11.21
N ARG A 81 -4.34 -0.84 11.28
CA ARG A 81 -5.07 -0.77 12.55
C ARG A 81 -5.21 -2.16 13.19
N ALA A 82 -5.60 -3.16 12.40
CA ALA A 82 -5.75 -4.53 12.90
C ALA A 82 -4.42 -5.08 13.40
N THR A 83 -3.34 -4.92 12.65
CA THR A 83 -1.98 -5.34 13.04
C THR A 83 -1.52 -4.66 14.32
N SER A 84 -1.61 -3.32 14.38
CA SER A 84 -1.21 -2.57 15.58
C SER A 84 -2.00 -3.00 16.83
N ASN A 85 -3.29 -3.27 16.69
CA ASN A 85 -4.10 -3.74 17.82
C ASN A 85 -3.71 -5.14 18.26
N SER A 86 -3.44 -6.05 17.35
CA SER A 86 -3.02 -7.42 17.66
C SER A 86 -1.65 -7.46 18.33
N LEU A 87 -0.70 -6.62 17.88
CA LEU A 87 0.65 -6.56 18.44
C LEU A 87 0.76 -5.91 19.82
N LYS A 88 -0.24 -5.13 20.25
CA LYS A 88 -0.24 -4.50 21.59
C LYS A 88 -0.39 -5.48 22.75
N SER A 89 -0.87 -6.69 22.49
CA SER A 89 -1.25 -7.64 23.53
C SER A 89 -0.06 -8.33 24.20
N LYS A 90 1.10 -8.39 23.57
CA LYS A 90 2.28 -9.13 24.00
C LYS A 90 3.57 -8.46 23.51
N SER A 91 4.68 -8.79 24.16
CA SER A 91 6.00 -8.40 23.68
C SER A 91 6.42 -9.20 22.44
N HIS A 92 7.43 -8.69 21.72
CA HIS A 92 7.98 -9.38 20.55
C HIS A 92 8.49 -10.80 20.87
N ASN A 93 9.21 -10.96 21.98
CA ASN A 93 9.73 -12.27 22.40
C ASN A 93 8.63 -13.26 22.73
N GLU A 94 7.59 -12.83 23.45
CA GLU A 94 6.44 -13.69 23.75
C GLU A 94 5.74 -14.16 22.47
N PHE A 95 5.62 -13.30 21.45
CA PHE A 95 5.07 -13.72 20.16
C PHE A 95 5.95 -14.76 19.48
N ILE A 96 7.29 -14.61 19.49
CA ILE A 96 8.22 -15.57 18.90
C ILE A 96 8.06 -16.93 19.59
N GLU A 97 8.08 -16.97 20.92
CA GLU A 97 7.91 -18.23 21.68
C GLU A 97 6.59 -18.93 21.34
N LEU A 98 5.50 -18.19 21.28
CA LEU A 98 4.19 -18.74 20.95
C LEU A 98 4.11 -19.24 19.51
N ILE A 99 4.74 -18.55 18.56
CA ILE A 99 4.83 -18.99 17.17
C ILE A 99 5.69 -20.25 17.06
N MET A 100 6.85 -20.30 17.71
CA MET A 100 7.73 -21.47 17.74
C MET A 100 7.02 -22.69 18.34
N ASN A 101 6.27 -22.51 19.42
CA ASN A 101 5.48 -23.57 20.04
C ASN A 101 4.36 -24.08 19.12
N LYS A 102 3.73 -23.19 18.35
CA LYS A 102 2.66 -23.56 17.41
C LYS A 102 3.20 -24.31 16.19
N TYR A 103 4.39 -23.95 15.73
CA TYR A 103 5.02 -24.51 14.53
C TYR A 103 6.29 -25.27 14.93
N SER A 104 6.12 -26.46 15.50
CA SER A 104 7.19 -27.29 16.08
C SER A 104 8.30 -27.71 15.10
N ASN A 105 8.10 -27.54 13.80
CA ASN A 105 9.11 -27.81 12.77
C ASN A 105 10.01 -26.61 12.48
N MET A 106 9.82 -25.47 13.15
CA MET A 106 10.71 -24.33 13.06
C MET A 106 11.92 -24.50 13.95
N ASN A 107 13.10 -24.14 13.44
CA ASN A 107 14.33 -24.07 14.20
C ASN A 107 14.68 -22.60 14.47
N ASP A 108 15.06 -22.31 15.71
CA ASP A 108 15.61 -21.00 16.04
C ASP A 108 17.04 -20.87 15.46
N ARG A 109 17.25 -19.84 14.66
CA ARG A 109 18.49 -19.54 13.96
C ARG A 109 19.07 -18.17 14.36
N ARG A 110 18.56 -17.56 15.43
CA ARG A 110 18.99 -16.20 15.84
C ARG A 110 20.43 -16.15 16.31
N ASP A 111 21.00 -17.27 16.70
CA ASP A 111 22.41 -17.38 17.08
C ASP A 111 23.35 -17.67 15.89
N ASP A 112 22.81 -17.93 14.71
CA ASP A 112 23.60 -18.16 13.50
C ASP A 112 24.16 -16.80 12.98
N ASN A 113 25.31 -16.85 12.30
CA ASN A 113 25.85 -15.69 11.59
C ASN A 113 25.04 -15.44 10.32
N ILE A 114 24.07 -14.53 10.43
CA ILE A 114 23.16 -14.17 9.33
C ILE A 114 23.39 -12.70 8.99
N PHE A 115 23.52 -12.39 7.71
CA PHE A 115 23.73 -11.04 7.21
C PHE A 115 22.95 -10.79 5.93
N THR A 116 22.63 -9.53 5.67
CA THR A 116 21.99 -9.05 4.43
C THR A 116 23.00 -8.31 3.57
N ILE A 117 22.75 -8.23 2.26
CA ILE A 117 23.57 -7.48 1.30
C ILE A 117 22.64 -6.54 0.55
N ASP A 118 22.48 -5.33 1.08
CA ASP A 118 21.55 -4.34 0.58
C ASP A 118 22.26 -3.07 0.17
N GLY A 119 21.61 -2.25 -0.65
CA GLY A 119 22.10 -0.93 -1.01
C GLY A 119 22.09 0.05 0.17
N GLU A 120 22.89 1.09 0.08
CA GLU A 120 22.94 2.15 1.09
C GLU A 120 21.53 2.77 1.29
N GLY A 121 21.10 2.87 2.56
CA GLY A 121 19.78 3.41 2.92
C GLY A 121 18.61 2.44 2.74
N CYS A 122 18.85 1.17 2.44
CA CYS A 122 17.80 0.15 2.45
C CYS A 122 17.14 0.04 3.82
N MET A 123 15.84 -0.10 3.84
CA MET A 123 15.05 -0.27 5.07
C MET A 123 14.14 -1.52 5.03
N ASP A 124 14.05 -2.17 3.88
CA ASP A 124 13.20 -3.34 3.65
C ASP A 124 14.13 -4.53 3.38
N TYR A 125 14.37 -5.34 4.41
CA TYR A 125 15.27 -6.50 4.38
C TYR A 125 14.43 -7.75 4.14
N ASP A 126 14.33 -8.18 2.88
CA ASP A 126 13.47 -9.30 2.48
C ASP A 126 14.21 -10.64 2.51
N ASP A 127 15.53 -10.63 2.31
CA ASP A 127 16.37 -11.81 2.26
C ASP A 127 17.67 -11.63 3.05
N ALA A 128 18.24 -12.75 3.45
CA ALA A 128 19.51 -12.81 4.17
C ALA A 128 20.27 -14.10 3.81
N ILE A 129 21.54 -14.11 4.12
CA ILE A 129 22.45 -15.21 3.85
C ILE A 129 23.14 -15.61 5.15
N GLY A 130 23.33 -16.91 5.36
CA GLY A 130 24.16 -17.45 6.43
C GLY A 130 25.12 -18.50 5.89
N ILE A 131 26.35 -18.53 6.42
CA ILE A 131 27.38 -19.48 6.05
C ILE A 131 27.84 -20.22 7.29
N ILE A 132 27.69 -21.54 7.27
CA ILE A 132 28.16 -22.42 8.33
C ILE A 132 29.23 -23.37 7.75
N LYS A 133 30.42 -23.36 8.36
CA LYS A 133 31.49 -24.28 8.00
C LYS A 133 31.55 -25.39 9.06
N ASN A 134 31.32 -26.61 8.62
CA ASN A 134 31.59 -27.84 9.38
C ASN A 134 32.79 -28.54 8.72
N ASN A 135 33.59 -29.27 9.50
CA ASN A 135 34.90 -29.81 9.12
C ASN A 135 35.12 -30.12 7.63
N ASP A 136 34.18 -30.76 6.94
CA ASP A 136 34.31 -31.13 5.52
C ASP A 136 33.28 -30.46 4.60
N LYS A 137 32.37 -29.67 5.14
CA LYS A 137 31.28 -29.09 4.36
C LYS A 137 31.04 -27.61 4.72
N THR A 138 30.80 -26.82 3.68
CA THR A 138 30.27 -25.47 3.84
C THR A 138 28.80 -25.47 3.44
N VAL A 139 27.93 -25.04 4.35
CA VAL A 139 26.50 -24.89 4.10
C VAL A 139 26.20 -23.42 3.89
N LEU A 140 25.66 -23.07 2.73
CA LEU A 140 25.11 -21.77 2.45
C LEU A 140 23.60 -21.83 2.71
N SER A 141 23.11 -20.99 3.60
CA SER A 141 21.70 -20.86 3.91
C SER A 141 21.15 -19.55 3.33
N ILE A 142 20.00 -19.60 2.71
CA ILE A 142 19.27 -18.44 2.20
C ILE A 142 17.99 -18.32 3.05
N TYR A 143 17.79 -17.15 3.61
CA TYR A 143 16.63 -16.84 4.46
C TYR A 143 15.74 -15.84 3.73
N ILE A 144 14.45 -16.10 3.72
CA ILE A 144 13.44 -15.21 3.12
C ILE A 144 12.41 -14.86 4.20
N SER A 145 12.02 -13.59 4.26
CA SER A 145 11.00 -13.11 5.20
C SER A 145 9.69 -13.88 5.07
N ASN A 146 9.26 -14.56 6.14
CA ASN A 146 8.01 -15.30 6.16
C ASN A 146 6.90 -14.52 6.86
N VAL A 147 6.33 -13.55 6.15
CA VAL A 147 5.23 -12.70 6.65
C VAL A 147 3.94 -13.50 6.87
N THR A 148 3.73 -14.58 6.12
CA THR A 148 2.53 -15.44 6.18
C THR A 148 2.31 -15.99 7.59
N VAL A 149 3.35 -16.44 8.25
CA VAL A 149 3.28 -16.97 9.63
C VAL A 149 2.69 -15.94 10.60
N TRP A 150 3.12 -14.69 10.50
CA TRP A 150 2.60 -13.60 11.32
C TRP A 150 1.13 -13.29 11.02
N ILE A 151 0.76 -13.20 9.74
CA ILE A 151 -0.61 -12.92 9.30
C ILE A 151 -1.56 -14.02 9.80
N GLU A 152 -1.14 -15.29 9.71
CA GLU A 152 -1.92 -16.44 10.20
C GLU A 152 -2.01 -16.46 11.71
N TYR A 153 -0.88 -16.30 12.40
CA TYR A 153 -0.86 -16.33 13.87
C TYR A 153 -1.73 -15.24 14.48
N LEU A 154 -1.66 -14.02 13.92
CA LEU A 154 -2.42 -12.85 14.37
C LEU A 154 -3.86 -12.79 13.79
N ASN A 155 -4.25 -13.78 12.97
CA ASN A 155 -5.57 -13.86 12.32
C ASN A 155 -5.92 -12.60 11.49
N LEU A 156 -4.95 -12.11 10.71
CA LEU A 156 -5.06 -10.84 9.98
C LEU A 156 -5.54 -10.98 8.53
N TRP A 157 -5.76 -12.19 8.02
CA TRP A 157 -6.18 -12.40 6.63
C TRP A 157 -7.44 -11.63 6.24
N LYS A 158 -8.41 -11.50 7.15
CA LYS A 158 -9.65 -10.75 6.89
C LYS A 158 -9.44 -9.25 6.69
N SER A 159 -8.39 -8.70 7.29
CA SER A 159 -8.00 -7.29 7.18
C SER A 159 -6.92 -7.04 6.14
N PHE A 160 -6.36 -8.08 5.55
CA PHE A 160 -5.28 -8.00 4.59
C PHE A 160 -5.64 -7.08 3.42
N SER A 161 -4.73 -6.20 3.05
CA SER A 161 -4.95 -5.20 2.00
C SER A 161 -4.91 -5.81 0.60
N ARG A 162 -5.65 -5.20 -0.32
CA ARG A 162 -5.53 -5.49 -1.77
C ARG A 162 -4.34 -4.80 -2.42
N ARG A 163 -3.50 -4.10 -1.69
CA ARG A 163 -2.27 -3.51 -2.22
C ARG A 163 -1.27 -4.63 -2.50
N ILE A 164 -0.84 -4.74 -3.75
CA ILE A 164 -0.04 -5.86 -4.27
C ILE A 164 1.47 -5.64 -4.20
N SER A 165 1.89 -4.40 -3.88
CA SER A 165 3.31 -4.05 -3.76
C SER A 165 3.51 -2.78 -2.93
N THR A 166 4.71 -2.57 -2.42
CA THR A 166 5.16 -1.27 -1.93
C THR A 166 5.32 -0.32 -3.12
N ILE A 167 4.85 0.91 -2.97
CA ILE A 167 4.94 1.95 -4.00
C ILE A 167 5.95 2.99 -3.55
N TYR A 168 7.01 3.16 -4.33
CA TYR A 168 8.03 4.16 -4.09
C TYR A 168 7.70 5.43 -4.86
N LEU A 169 7.47 6.53 -4.13
CA LEU A 169 7.30 7.88 -4.66
C LEU A 169 8.60 8.66 -4.42
N PRO A 170 8.84 9.75 -5.14
CA PRO A 170 10.10 10.50 -5.00
C PRO A 170 10.40 11.02 -3.60
N ASP A 171 9.38 11.29 -2.78
CA ASP A 171 9.46 11.89 -1.45
C ASP A 171 9.06 10.95 -0.31
N ARG A 172 8.46 9.79 -0.63
CA ARG A 172 7.93 8.84 0.36
C ARG A 172 7.65 7.47 -0.23
N LYS A 173 7.52 6.46 0.63
CA LYS A 173 6.99 5.15 0.24
C LYS A 173 5.58 4.93 0.77
N ARG A 174 4.82 4.10 0.07
CA ARG A 174 3.52 3.56 0.51
C ARG A 174 3.67 2.06 0.66
N PRO A 175 3.92 1.56 1.85
CA PRO A 175 4.22 0.15 2.07
C PRO A 175 3.01 -0.74 1.76
N MET A 176 3.29 -1.97 1.32
CA MET A 176 2.30 -3.02 1.15
C MET A 176 1.88 -3.63 2.48
N LEU A 177 2.83 -3.75 3.39
CA LEU A 177 2.65 -4.31 4.74
C LEU A 177 2.64 -3.20 5.80
N PRO A 178 2.02 -3.42 6.96
CA PRO A 178 2.16 -2.56 8.12
C PRO A 178 3.62 -2.41 8.55
N THR A 179 4.00 -1.21 8.92
CA THR A 179 5.33 -0.86 9.44
C THR A 179 5.25 -0.56 10.93
#